data_f870bc424ad23a45cde4932b2bbb9f37
#
_entry.id   f870bc424ad23a45cde4932b2bbb9f37
#
_cell.length_a   1.000
_cell.length_b   1.000
_cell.length_c   1.000
_cell.angle_alpha   90.00
_cell.angle_beta   90.00
_cell.angle_gamma   90.00
#
_symmetry.space_group_name_H-M   'P 1'
#
loop_
_entity.id
_entity.type
_entity.pdbx_description
1 polymer ?
#
loop_
_entity_poly.entity_id
_entity_poly.type
_entity_poly.pdbx_seq_one_letter_code
_entity_poly.pdbx_strand_id
1 'polypeptide(L)'
;AQGAEDALERLIAYVHAAYPGLPVILDAKRGDIGSTALNYAREAFDRYRADAVTANPYLGSDSLAPYLERADKGVVVLCRTSNPGAADLQDLPVASADGATRPLYQ
;
A
#
# COMPACT_ATOMS: atom_id res chain seq x y z
N ALA A 1 -15.21 15.92 -3.46
CA ALA A 1 -14.20 14.88 -3.64
C ALA A 1 -13.25 15.22 -4.80
N GLN A 2 -13.75 15.56 -5.99
CA GLN A 2 -12.91 15.82 -7.16
C GLN A 2 -11.83 16.90 -6.90
N GLY A 3 -12.20 17.99 -6.23
CA GLY A 3 -11.25 19.09 -5.91
C GLY A 3 -10.12 18.66 -4.97
N ALA A 4 -10.37 17.74 -4.04
CA ALA A 4 -9.34 17.22 -3.14
C ALA A 4 -8.35 16.30 -3.86
N GLU A 5 -8.85 15.47 -4.77
CA GLU A 5 -8.01 14.59 -5.60
C GLU A 5 -7.12 15.38 -6.53
N ASP A 6 -7.66 16.42 -7.18
CA ASP A 6 -6.89 17.34 -8.05
C ASP A 6 -5.84 18.12 -7.25
N ALA A 7 -6.14 18.50 -6.01
CA ALA A 7 -5.19 19.16 -5.12
C ALA A 7 -4.03 18.23 -4.73
N LEU A 8 -4.32 16.96 -4.42
CA LEU A 8 -3.31 15.96 -4.11
C LEU A 8 -2.38 15.70 -5.31
N GLU A 9 -2.96 15.55 -6.49
CA GLU A 9 -2.20 15.37 -7.74
C GLU A 9 -1.23 16.54 -7.97
N ARG A 10 -1.72 17.78 -7.84
CA ARG A 10 -0.89 18.98 -7.98
C ARG A 10 0.18 19.09 -6.90
N LEU A 11 -0.12 18.70 -5.66
CA LEU A 11 0.86 18.71 -4.58
C LEU A 11 2.01 17.75 -4.86
N ILE A 12 1.72 16.53 -5.29
CA ILE A 12 2.74 15.53 -5.63
C ILE A 12 3.58 16.02 -6.81
N ALA A 13 2.95 16.56 -7.84
CA ALA A 13 3.65 17.14 -8.99
C ALA A 13 4.57 18.29 -8.56
N TYR A 14 4.13 19.15 -7.65
CA TYR A 14 4.95 20.21 -7.10
C TYR A 14 6.17 19.69 -6.36
N VAL A 15 6.01 18.68 -5.50
CA VAL A 15 7.12 18.08 -4.75
C VAL A 15 8.15 17.49 -5.72
N HIS A 16 7.73 16.74 -6.72
CA HIS A 16 8.63 16.19 -7.72
C HIS A 16 9.39 17.25 -8.52
N ALA A 17 8.74 18.37 -8.85
CA ALA A 17 9.36 19.46 -9.59
C ALA A 17 10.34 20.27 -8.73
N ALA A 18 9.96 20.58 -7.48
CA ALA A 18 10.77 21.38 -6.57
C ALA A 18 11.92 20.60 -5.89
N TYR A 19 11.71 19.30 -5.70
CA TYR A 19 12.63 18.42 -4.98
C TYR A 19 12.83 17.10 -5.73
N PRO A 20 13.52 17.09 -6.87
CA PRO A 20 13.55 15.95 -7.81
C PRO A 20 14.18 14.67 -7.24
N GLY A 21 14.88 14.71 -6.13
CA GLY A 21 15.45 13.54 -5.48
C GLY A 21 14.61 12.99 -4.31
N LEU A 22 13.49 13.66 -3.98
CA LEU A 22 12.66 13.30 -2.84
C LEU A 22 11.56 12.32 -3.25
N PRO A 23 11.54 11.08 -2.70
CA PRO A 23 10.45 10.14 -2.99
C PRO A 23 9.16 10.55 -2.28
N VAL A 24 8.04 10.35 -2.95
CA VAL A 24 6.69 10.58 -2.41
C VAL A 24 6.01 9.25 -2.15
N ILE A 25 5.61 9.01 -0.92
CA ILE A 25 4.84 7.83 -0.50
C ILE A 25 3.39 8.23 -0.34
N LEU A 26 2.50 7.63 -1.12
CA LEU A 26 1.04 7.78 -0.97
C LEU A 26 0.55 6.84 0.13
N ASP A 27 0.29 7.38 1.32
CA ASP A 27 -0.18 6.59 2.46
C ASP A 27 -1.69 6.35 2.39
N ALA A 28 -2.12 5.59 1.39
CA ALA A 28 -3.52 5.31 1.10
C ALA A 28 -4.06 4.05 1.79
N LYS A 29 -3.18 3.12 2.18
CA LYS A 29 -3.50 1.82 2.80
C LYS A 29 -4.61 1.08 2.03
N ARG A 30 -4.49 1.06 0.69
CA ARG A 30 -5.49 0.43 -0.19
C ARG A 30 -5.51 -1.08 -0.01
N GLY A 31 -6.72 -1.65 -0.14
CA GLY A 31 -6.94 -3.09 -0.15
C GLY A 31 -8.25 -3.38 -0.85
N ASP A 32 -8.19 -4.07 -1.98
CA ASP A 32 -9.34 -4.53 -2.75
C ASP A 32 -8.92 -5.67 -3.68
N ILE A 33 -9.86 -6.26 -4.39
CA ILE A 33 -9.65 -7.42 -5.26
C ILE A 33 -9.86 -7.08 -6.73
N GLY A 34 -9.30 -7.92 -7.61
CA GLY A 34 -9.58 -7.92 -9.04
C GLY A 34 -9.33 -6.58 -9.72
N SER A 35 -10.28 -6.13 -10.52
CA SER A 35 -10.18 -4.88 -11.28
C SER A 35 -10.09 -3.63 -10.40
N THR A 36 -10.66 -3.65 -9.21
CA THR A 36 -10.58 -2.53 -8.26
C THR A 36 -9.15 -2.38 -7.72
N ALA A 37 -8.47 -3.48 -7.36
CA ALA A 37 -7.07 -3.44 -6.98
C ALA A 37 -6.17 -2.87 -8.10
N LEU A 38 -6.40 -3.29 -9.34
CA LEU A 38 -5.71 -2.76 -10.51
C LEU A 38 -5.95 -1.26 -10.69
N ASN A 39 -7.18 -0.80 -10.52
CA ASN A 39 -7.52 0.62 -10.64
C ASN A 39 -6.86 1.46 -9.53
N TYR A 40 -6.78 0.95 -8.30
CA TYR A 40 -6.04 1.64 -7.23
C TYR A 40 -4.53 1.70 -7.48
N ALA A 41 -3.94 0.66 -8.07
CA ALA A 41 -2.53 0.72 -8.47
C ALA A 41 -2.29 1.79 -9.55
N ARG A 42 -3.17 1.86 -10.56
CA ARG A 42 -3.14 2.91 -11.59
C ARG A 42 -3.36 4.30 -11.00
N GLU A 43 -4.30 4.45 -10.09
CA GLU A 43 -4.53 5.72 -9.39
C GLU A 43 -3.25 6.20 -8.69
N ALA A 44 -2.61 5.34 -7.90
CA ALA A 44 -1.42 5.69 -7.14
C ALA A 44 -0.23 6.02 -8.05
N PHE A 45 0.04 5.19 -9.06
CA PHE A 45 1.27 5.26 -9.83
C PHE A 45 1.16 6.01 -11.16
N ASP A 46 0.00 5.97 -11.81
CA ASP A 46 -0.18 6.64 -13.11
C ASP A 46 -0.83 8.02 -12.95
N ARG A 47 -1.88 8.14 -12.13
CA ARG A 47 -2.54 9.42 -11.89
C ARG A 47 -1.74 10.30 -10.93
N TYR A 48 -1.52 9.85 -9.71
CA TYR A 48 -0.80 10.64 -8.70
C TYR A 48 0.71 10.61 -8.89
N ARG A 49 1.21 9.64 -9.65
CA ARG A 49 2.65 9.49 -9.94
C ARG A 49 3.49 9.36 -8.66
N ALA A 50 2.91 8.76 -7.62
CA ALA A 50 3.63 8.46 -6.39
C ALA A 50 4.80 7.50 -6.66
N ASP A 51 5.85 7.59 -5.86
CA ASP A 51 7.01 6.69 -5.95
C ASP A 51 6.75 5.40 -5.19
N ALA A 52 5.92 5.46 -4.15
CA ALA A 52 5.49 4.29 -3.38
C ALA A 52 4.05 4.47 -2.87
N VAL A 53 3.41 3.36 -2.51
CA VAL A 53 2.08 3.34 -1.91
C VAL A 53 2.03 2.34 -0.74
N THR A 54 1.25 2.66 0.28
CA THR A 54 0.93 1.70 1.34
C THR A 54 -0.25 0.83 0.94
N ALA A 55 -0.17 -0.48 1.19
CA ALA A 55 -1.18 -1.45 0.81
C ALA A 55 -1.49 -2.43 1.95
N ASN A 56 -2.73 -2.88 2.02
CA ASN A 56 -3.21 -3.83 3.02
C ASN A 56 -3.17 -5.26 2.44
N PRO A 57 -2.45 -6.20 3.07
CA PRO A 57 -2.31 -7.57 2.57
C PRO A 57 -3.46 -8.51 2.96
N TYR A 58 -4.44 -8.05 3.72
CA TYR A 58 -5.47 -8.90 4.32
C TYR A 58 -6.24 -9.76 3.29
N LEU A 59 -6.42 -9.26 2.06
CA LEU A 59 -7.15 -9.95 1.00
C LEU A 59 -6.29 -10.94 0.19
N GLY A 60 -5.02 -11.09 0.54
CA GLY A 60 -4.13 -12.07 -0.09
C GLY A 60 -3.23 -11.53 -1.19
N SER A 61 -2.40 -12.41 -1.75
CA SER A 61 -1.34 -12.05 -2.69
C SER A 61 -1.86 -11.49 -4.01
N ASP A 62 -2.99 -11.99 -4.50
CA ASP A 62 -3.62 -11.51 -5.74
C ASP A 62 -4.10 -10.06 -5.63
N SER A 63 -4.48 -9.63 -4.43
CA SER A 63 -4.85 -8.23 -4.15
C SER A 63 -3.65 -7.27 -4.19
N LEU A 64 -2.45 -7.76 -3.93
CA LEU A 64 -1.20 -6.99 -3.97
C LEU A 64 -0.52 -7.03 -5.35
N ALA A 65 -0.80 -8.04 -6.16
CA ALA A 65 -0.13 -8.26 -7.45
C ALA A 65 -0.09 -7.01 -8.35
N PRO A 66 -1.20 -6.24 -8.53
CA PRO A 66 -1.19 -5.06 -9.40
C PRO A 66 -0.20 -3.96 -8.96
N TYR A 67 0.15 -3.90 -7.68
CA TYR A 67 1.16 -2.97 -7.16
C TYR A 67 2.57 -3.54 -7.33
N LEU A 68 2.75 -4.82 -7.02
CA LEU A 68 4.06 -5.48 -7.04
C LEU A 68 4.60 -5.70 -8.45
N GLU A 69 3.75 -5.76 -9.47
CA GLU A 69 4.14 -5.82 -10.88
C GLU A 69 4.83 -4.54 -11.38
N ARG A 70 4.70 -3.44 -10.64
CA ARG A 70 5.34 -2.16 -10.95
C ARG A 70 6.76 -2.12 -10.40
N ALA A 71 7.71 -2.74 -11.09
CA ALA A 71 9.09 -2.91 -10.65
C ALA A 71 9.86 -1.61 -10.37
N ASP A 72 9.41 -0.50 -10.94
CA ASP A 72 9.96 0.85 -10.73
C ASP A 72 9.34 1.60 -9.54
N LYS A 73 8.42 0.97 -8.81
CA LYS A 73 7.66 1.57 -7.71
C LYS A 73 7.86 0.83 -6.40
N GLY A 74 7.69 1.55 -5.28
CA GLY A 74 7.71 0.98 -3.95
C GLY A 74 6.31 0.57 -3.48
N VAL A 75 6.23 -0.56 -2.76
CA VAL A 75 5.01 -0.98 -2.07
C VAL A 75 5.34 -1.22 -0.60
N VAL A 76 4.67 -0.47 0.27
CA VAL A 76 4.82 -0.63 1.72
C VAL A 76 3.63 -1.43 2.22
N VAL A 77 3.84 -2.72 2.44
CA VAL A 77 2.79 -3.63 2.90
C VAL A 77 2.63 -3.50 4.41
N LEU A 78 1.38 -3.33 4.87
CA LEU A 78 1.08 -3.32 6.30
C LEU A 78 1.46 -4.68 6.89
N CYS A 79 2.32 -4.67 7.89
CA CYS A 79 2.78 -5.87 8.59
C CYS A 79 2.20 -5.91 10.01
N ARG A 80 2.73 -5.07 10.90
CA ARG A 80 2.16 -4.88 12.22
C ARG A 80 2.00 -3.39 12.51
N THR A 81 0.77 -2.99 12.81
CA THR A 81 0.45 -1.59 13.11
C THR A 81 0.68 -1.26 14.60
N SER A 82 0.90 0.02 14.91
CA SER A 82 1.28 0.46 16.27
C SER A 82 0.10 0.65 17.23
N ASN A 83 -1.13 0.63 16.72
CA ASN A 83 -2.33 0.84 17.51
C ASN A 83 -2.67 -0.39 18.39
N PRO A 84 -3.36 -0.22 19.54
CA PRO A 84 -3.74 -1.34 20.42
C PRO A 84 -4.53 -2.44 19.71
N GLY A 85 -5.41 -2.10 18.78
CA GLY A 85 -6.23 -3.06 18.01
C GLY A 85 -5.43 -4.01 17.10
N ALA A 86 -4.14 -3.78 16.91
CA ALA A 86 -3.28 -4.73 16.20
C ALA A 86 -3.30 -6.13 16.85
N ALA A 87 -3.46 -6.20 18.17
CA ALA A 87 -3.54 -7.46 18.90
C ALA A 87 -4.79 -8.29 18.56
N ASP A 88 -5.85 -7.70 18.06
CA ASP A 88 -7.11 -8.40 17.77
C ASP A 88 -6.96 -9.38 16.61
N LEU A 89 -6.08 -9.09 15.65
CA LEU A 89 -5.87 -9.90 14.46
C LEU A 89 -4.38 -10.20 14.20
N GLN A 90 -3.55 -9.16 14.16
CA GLN A 90 -2.17 -9.26 13.67
C GLN A 90 -1.28 -10.11 14.57
N ASP A 91 -1.50 -10.07 15.89
CA ASP A 91 -0.73 -10.81 16.89
C ASP A 91 -1.28 -12.23 17.12
N LEU A 92 -2.36 -12.64 16.47
CA LEU A 92 -2.93 -13.99 16.65
C LEU A 92 -1.90 -15.05 16.28
N PRO A 93 -1.75 -16.10 17.12
CA PRO A 93 -0.85 -17.22 16.83
C PRO A 93 -1.40 -18.08 15.69
N VAL A 94 -0.59 -18.30 14.68
CA VAL A 94 -0.93 -19.13 13.51
C VAL A 94 0.10 -20.26 13.38
N ALA A 95 -0.38 -21.46 13.13
CA ALA A 95 0.49 -22.60 12.83
C ALA A 95 1.06 -22.45 11.41
N SER A 96 2.38 -22.47 11.30
CA SER A 96 3.11 -22.41 10.04
C SER A 96 3.29 -23.84 9.47
N ALA A 97 3.56 -23.93 8.16
CA ALA A 97 3.75 -25.21 7.47
C ALA A 97 4.94 -26.03 8.01
N ASP A 98 5.90 -25.41 8.64
CA ASP A 98 7.06 -26.03 9.30
C ASP A 98 6.75 -26.52 10.74
N GLY A 99 5.50 -26.43 11.20
CA GLY A 99 5.05 -26.81 12.53
C GLY A 99 5.33 -25.79 13.63
N ALA A 100 5.96 -24.65 13.32
CA ALA A 100 6.15 -23.57 14.27
C ALA A 100 4.87 -22.73 14.43
N THR A 101 4.73 -22.08 15.58
CA THR A 101 3.66 -21.09 15.81
C THR A 101 4.25 -19.70 15.74
N ARG A 102 3.67 -18.84 14.89
CA ARG A 102 4.09 -17.46 14.70
C ARG A 102 2.90 -16.52 14.71
N PRO A 103 3.09 -15.24 15.08
CA PRO A 103 2.03 -14.25 14.88
C PRO A 103 1.62 -14.13 13.42
N LEU A 104 0.35 -13.81 13.17
CA LEU A 104 -0.20 -13.71 11.80
C LEU A 104 0.60 -12.74 10.92
N TYR A 105 1.17 -11.68 11.50
CA TYR A 105 1.92 -10.67 10.74
C TYR A 105 3.28 -11.16 10.19
N GLN A 106 3.79 -12.32 10.62
CA GLN A 106 5.04 -12.93 10.17
C GLN A 106 4.85 -13.88 8.99
#